data_e546b2fcd120b030564fca8fe82ffb74
#
_entry.id   e546b2fcd120b030564fca8fe82ffb74
#
_cell.length_a   1.000
_cell.length_b   1.000
_cell.length_c   1.000
_cell.angle_alpha   90.00
_cell.angle_beta   90.00
_cell.angle_gamma   90.00
#
_symmetry.space_group_name_H-M   'P 1'
#
loop_
_entity.id
_entity.type
_entity.pdbx_description
1 polymer ?
#
loop_
_entity_poly.entity_id
_entity_poly.type
_entity_poly.pdbx_seq_one_letter_code
_entity_poly.pdbx_strand_id
1 'polypeptide(L)' 'MEKHLTDEEWVKLMRIFCKNFLKTRYKKEKEDQQRAGQAYMNALHTVNNNLYKEITDTDADCFYNDDLIINFIRRLNK' A
#
# COMPACT_ATOMS: atom_id res chain seq x y z
N MET A 1 14.55 -6.86 -14.49
CA MET A 1 13.47 -5.98 -14.03
C MET A 1 12.91 -6.45 -12.71
N GLU A 2 12.92 -5.59 -11.72
CA GLU A 2 12.36 -5.93 -10.43
C GLU A 2 10.84 -5.91 -10.49
N LYS A 3 10.25 -7.06 -10.22
CA LYS A 3 8.80 -7.19 -10.11
C LYS A 3 8.34 -7.31 -8.66
N HIS A 4 9.28 -7.23 -7.73
CA HIS A 4 9.03 -7.40 -6.30
C HIS A 4 9.74 -6.30 -5.53
N LEU A 5 9.27 -6.04 -4.32
CA LEU A 5 9.93 -5.08 -3.45
C LEU A 5 11.17 -5.71 -2.82
N THR A 6 12.23 -4.92 -2.69
CA THR A 6 13.39 -5.33 -1.91
C THR A 6 13.06 -5.24 -0.41
N ASP A 7 13.91 -5.83 0.42
CA ASP A 7 13.70 -5.76 1.87
C ASP A 7 13.71 -4.32 2.36
N GLU A 8 14.61 -3.50 1.81
CA GLU A 8 14.66 -2.07 2.17
C GLU A 8 13.39 -1.34 1.77
N GLU A 9 12.85 -1.65 0.60
CA GLU A 9 11.60 -1.05 0.15
C GLU A 9 10.43 -1.48 1.02
N TRP A 10 10.39 -2.76 1.45
CA TRP A 10 9.38 -3.23 2.37
C TRP A 10 9.42 -2.48 3.69
N VAL A 11 10.61 -2.26 4.24
CA VAL A 11 10.77 -1.51 5.50
C VAL A 11 10.23 -0.08 5.33
N LYS A 12 10.60 0.59 4.23
CA LYS A 12 10.12 1.94 3.95
C LYS A 12 8.60 1.97 3.78
N LEU A 13 8.07 0.99 3.04
CA LEU A 13 6.64 0.90 2.79
C LEU A 13 5.87 0.74 4.10
N MET A 14 6.33 -0.16 4.97
CA MET A 14 5.66 -0.39 6.25
C MET A 14 5.72 0.83 7.15
N ARG A 15 6.82 1.58 7.14
CA ARG A 15 6.93 2.82 7.91
C ARG A 15 5.94 3.86 7.42
N ILE A 16 5.84 4.04 6.12
CA ILE A 16 4.90 4.99 5.52
C ILE A 16 3.47 4.55 5.77
N PHE A 17 3.19 3.26 5.60
CA PHE A 17 1.88 2.70 5.86
C PHE A 17 1.44 2.97 7.30
N CYS A 18 2.28 2.61 8.26
CA CYS A 18 1.96 2.80 9.69
C CYS A 18 1.73 4.26 10.02
N LYS A 19 2.60 5.13 9.52
CA LYS A 19 2.48 6.57 9.75
C LYS A 19 1.16 7.11 9.20
N ASN A 20 0.84 6.79 7.97
CA ASN A 20 -0.37 7.28 7.32
C ASN A 20 -1.62 6.67 7.93
N PHE A 21 -1.60 5.37 8.16
CA PHE A 21 -2.76 4.66 8.69
C PHE A 21 -3.10 5.13 10.11
N LEU A 22 -2.09 5.21 10.98
CA LEU A 22 -2.29 5.66 12.36
C LEU A 22 -2.65 7.15 12.42
N LYS A 23 -1.99 7.97 11.61
CA LYS A 23 -2.26 9.41 11.57
C LYS A 23 -3.72 9.70 11.21
N THR A 24 -4.25 8.99 10.23
CA THR A 24 -5.62 9.22 9.78
C THR A 24 -6.67 8.61 10.71
N ARG A 25 -6.30 7.60 11.50
CA ARG A 25 -7.20 6.97 12.47
C ARG A 25 -7.67 7.91 13.57
N TYR A 26 -6.88 8.92 13.88
CA TYR A 26 -7.21 9.89 14.95
C TYR A 26 -8.04 11.07 14.45
N LYS A 27 -8.32 11.13 13.15
CA LYS A 27 -9.17 12.19 12.61
C LYS A 27 -10.63 11.90 12.97
N LYS A 28 -11.35 12.95 13.36
CA LYS A 28 -12.75 12.82 13.81
C LYS A 28 -13.69 12.44 12.67
N GLU A 29 -13.37 12.83 11.46
CA GLU A 29 -14.21 12.54 10.30
C GLU A 29 -13.74 11.28 9.59
N LYS A 30 -14.65 10.30 9.47
CA LYS A 30 -14.34 9.02 8.85
C LYS A 30 -13.89 9.16 7.40
N GLU A 31 -14.36 10.21 6.72
CA GLU A 31 -14.00 10.47 5.32
C GLU A 31 -12.51 10.74 5.13
N ASP A 32 -11.85 11.28 6.17
CA ASP A 32 -10.42 11.57 6.14
C ASP A 32 -9.56 10.38 6.54
N GLN A 33 -10.17 9.28 6.99
CA GLN A 33 -9.45 8.09 7.39
C GLN A 33 -9.14 7.21 6.19
N GLN A 34 -7.87 6.85 6.04
CA GLN A 34 -7.49 5.90 5.01
C GLN A 34 -7.79 4.48 5.48
N ARG A 35 -8.39 3.68 4.60
CA ARG A 35 -8.50 2.25 4.85
C ARG A 35 -7.12 1.61 4.68
N ALA A 36 -6.96 0.41 5.23
CA ALA A 36 -5.68 -0.30 5.17
C ALA A 36 -5.19 -0.47 3.72
N GLY A 37 -6.07 -0.90 2.82
CA GLY A 37 -5.70 -1.07 1.41
C GLY A 37 -5.26 0.23 0.76
N GLN A 38 -5.98 1.31 1.02
CA GLN A 38 -5.64 2.63 0.51
C GLN A 38 -4.28 3.08 1.01
N ALA A 39 -4.00 2.85 2.30
CA ALA A 39 -2.72 3.23 2.89
C ALA A 39 -1.55 2.43 2.29
N TYR A 40 -1.76 1.15 2.01
CA TYR A 40 -0.75 0.33 1.35
C TYR A 40 -0.44 0.83 -0.05
N MET A 41 -1.46 1.13 -0.84
CA MET A 41 -1.26 1.62 -2.20
C MET A 41 -0.57 2.99 -2.20
N ASN A 42 -0.96 3.88 -1.30
CA ASN A 42 -0.31 5.19 -1.18
C ASN A 42 1.16 5.05 -0.77
N ALA A 43 1.46 4.12 0.14
CA ALA A 43 2.84 3.86 0.54
C ALA A 43 3.66 3.32 -0.63
N LEU A 44 3.09 2.40 -1.41
CA LEU A 44 3.77 1.85 -2.58
C LEU A 44 4.07 2.93 -3.62
N HIS A 45 3.14 3.83 -3.84
CA HIS A 45 3.33 4.95 -4.77
C HIS A 45 4.59 5.75 -4.42
N THR A 46 4.82 5.96 -3.13
CA THR A 46 5.98 6.72 -2.65
C THR A 46 7.28 5.91 -2.76
N VAL A 47 7.21 4.61 -2.44
CA VAL A 47 8.40 3.76 -2.34
C VAL A 47 8.87 3.27 -3.71
N ASN A 48 7.91 2.85 -4.57
CA ASN A 48 8.25 2.32 -5.89
C ASN A 48 7.10 2.58 -6.84
N ASN A 49 7.15 3.72 -7.51
CA ASN A 49 6.10 4.15 -8.42
C ASN A 49 5.92 3.20 -9.61
N ASN A 50 6.98 2.57 -10.07
CA ASN A 50 6.90 1.62 -11.18
C ASN A 50 6.05 0.41 -10.82
N LEU A 51 6.27 -0.17 -9.64
CA LEU A 51 5.45 -1.28 -9.17
C LEU A 51 4.02 -0.82 -8.88
N TYR A 52 3.84 0.39 -8.36
CA TYR A 52 2.52 0.96 -8.16
C TYR A 52 1.73 0.97 -9.48
N LYS A 53 2.35 1.45 -10.54
CA LYS A 53 1.70 1.51 -11.86
C LYS A 53 1.41 0.11 -12.41
N GLU A 54 2.30 -0.85 -12.18
CA GLU A 54 2.11 -2.21 -12.66
C GLU A 54 0.90 -2.90 -12.03
N ILE A 55 0.65 -2.66 -10.74
CA ILE A 55 -0.42 -3.35 -10.03
C ILE A 55 -1.73 -2.56 -9.98
N THR A 56 -1.72 -1.28 -10.38
CA THR A 56 -2.94 -0.46 -10.42
C THR A 56 -3.95 -1.09 -11.37
N ASP A 57 -5.19 -1.18 -10.94
CA ASP A 57 -6.32 -1.77 -11.67
C ASP A 57 -6.20 -3.29 -11.89
N THR A 58 -5.26 -3.95 -11.23
CA THR A 58 -5.17 -5.41 -11.22
C THR A 58 -5.81 -5.97 -9.94
N ASP A 59 -5.85 -7.29 -9.81
CA ASP A 59 -6.36 -7.93 -8.59
C ASP A 59 -5.41 -7.77 -7.39
N ALA A 60 -4.23 -7.19 -7.58
CA ALA A 60 -3.33 -6.81 -6.50
C ALA A 60 -3.54 -5.37 -6.02
N ASP A 61 -4.40 -4.61 -6.69
CA ASP A 61 -4.71 -3.23 -6.32
C ASP A 61 -5.77 -3.22 -5.22
N CYS A 62 -5.34 -3.00 -3.99
CA CYS A 62 -6.21 -3.03 -2.82
C CYS A 62 -6.74 -1.64 -2.41
N PHE A 63 -6.59 -0.63 -3.27
CA PHE A 63 -6.97 0.74 -2.93
C PHE A 63 -8.43 0.86 -2.51
N TYR A 64 -9.32 0.21 -3.26
CA TYR A 64 -10.76 0.28 -3.01
C TYR A 64 -11.33 -0.93 -2.27
N ASN A 65 -10.54 -1.97 -2.06
CA ASN A 65 -11.01 -3.21 -1.46
C ASN A 65 -9.91 -3.83 -0.58
N ASP A 66 -10.11 -3.75 0.73
CA ASP A 66 -9.13 -4.28 1.69
C ASP A 66 -8.94 -5.80 1.58
N ASP A 67 -9.94 -6.52 1.04
CA ASP A 67 -9.80 -7.96 0.85
C ASP A 67 -8.69 -8.31 -0.15
N LEU A 68 -8.27 -7.37 -0.99
CA LEU A 68 -7.19 -7.58 -1.94
C LEU A 68 -5.80 -7.32 -1.36
N ILE A 69 -5.70 -6.97 -0.08
CA ILE A 69 -4.40 -6.73 0.57
C ILE A 69 -3.52 -7.97 0.48
N ILE A 70 -4.09 -9.16 0.66
CA ILE A 70 -3.31 -10.38 0.58
C ILE A 70 -2.72 -10.58 -0.82
N ASN A 71 -3.47 -10.23 -1.85
CA ASN A 71 -2.95 -10.28 -3.23
C ASN A 71 -1.84 -9.26 -3.44
N PHE A 72 -2.00 -8.07 -2.87
CA PHE A 72 -0.99 -7.03 -2.90
C PHE A 72 0.33 -7.53 -2.31
N ILE A 73 0.26 -8.12 -1.12
CA ILE A 73 1.45 -8.63 -0.42
C ILE A 73 2.10 -9.76 -1.22
N ARG A 74 1.30 -10.71 -1.70
CA ARG A 74 1.81 -11.84 -2.49
C ARG A 74 2.47 -11.39 -3.80
N ARG A 75 1.87 -10.41 -4.44
CA ARG A 75 2.38 -9.92 -5.72
C ARG A 75 3.74 -9.24 -5.58
N LEU A 76 3.95 -8.52 -4.49
CA LEU A 76 5.16 -7.72 -4.26
C LEU A 76 6.23 -8.45 -3.48
N ASN A 77 5.88 -9.55 -2.81
CA ASN A 77 6.82 -10.36 -2.05
C ASN A 77 7.47 -11.41 -2.95
N LYS A 78 8.74 -11.65 -2.72
CA LYS A 78 9.45 -12.68 -3.48
C LYS A 78 8.91 -14.06 -3.23
#